data_aeb5b94eeb8d8e3335a45fc1cf924773
#
_entry.id   aeb5b94eeb8d8e3335a45fc1cf924773
#
_cell.length_a   1.000
_cell.length_b   1.000
_cell.length_c   1.000
_cell.angle_alpha   90.00
_cell.angle_beta   90.00
_cell.angle_gamma   90.00
#
_symmetry.space_group_name_H-M   'P 1'
#
loop_
_entity.id
_entity.type
_entity.pdbx_description
1 polymer ?
#
loop_
_entity_poly.entity_id
_entity_poly.type
_entity_poly.pdbx_seq_one_letter_code
_entity_poly.pdbx_strand_id
1 'polypeptide(L)' 'MKINCCQIHIEHALDMFVAKQNTFPILTEISDEEKLSTKCDYCDVAAIYLVANE' A
#
# COMPACT_ATOMS: atom_id res chain seq x y z
N MET A 1 9.80 -0.82 -5.46
CA MET A 1 8.93 -1.66 -4.63
C MET A 1 7.58 -0.99 -4.49
N LYS A 2 6.51 -1.75 -4.63
CA LYS A 2 5.13 -1.24 -4.50
C LYS A 2 4.33 -2.17 -3.61
N ILE A 3 3.58 -1.60 -2.68
CA ILE A 3 2.73 -2.36 -1.78
C ILE A 3 1.33 -1.77 -1.85
N ASN A 4 0.35 -2.60 -2.19
CA ASN A 4 -1.05 -2.22 -2.13
C ASN A 4 -1.58 -2.57 -0.75
N CYS A 5 -2.25 -1.66 -0.09
CA CYS A 5 -2.72 -1.89 1.27
C CYS A 5 -4.08 -1.26 1.52
N CYS A 6 -4.82 -1.88 2.43
CA CYS A 6 -6.09 -1.35 2.87
C CYS A 6 -5.89 -0.43 4.07
N GLN A 7 -6.97 0.18 4.53
CA GLN A 7 -6.91 1.10 5.66
C GLN A 7 -6.38 0.45 6.94
N ILE A 8 -6.63 -0.84 7.10
CA ILE A 8 -6.19 -1.57 8.30
C ILE A 8 -4.70 -1.86 8.27
N HIS A 9 -4.17 -2.14 7.08
CA HIS A 9 -2.77 -2.57 6.91
C HIS A 9 -1.82 -1.46 6.48
N ILE A 10 -2.31 -0.22 6.37
CA ILE A 10 -1.47 0.88 5.89
C ILE A 10 -0.26 1.11 6.81
N GLU A 11 -0.46 1.07 8.11
CA GLU A 11 0.64 1.25 9.05
C GLU A 11 1.66 0.12 8.93
N HIS A 12 1.18 -1.10 8.79
CA HIS A 12 2.05 -2.25 8.62
C HIS A 12 2.85 -2.14 7.33
N ALA A 13 2.21 -1.73 6.24
CA ALA A 13 2.87 -1.54 4.96
C ALA A 13 3.97 -0.47 5.05
N LEU A 14 3.69 0.62 5.74
CA LEU A 14 4.68 1.68 5.93
C LEU A 14 5.89 1.18 6.72
N ASP A 15 5.64 0.45 7.81
CA ASP A 15 6.72 -0.10 8.62
C ASP A 15 7.57 -1.08 7.81
N MET A 16 6.95 -1.97 7.06
CA MET A 16 7.67 -2.95 6.26
C MET A 16 8.46 -2.27 5.15
N PHE A 17 7.90 -1.23 4.54
CA PHE A 17 8.59 -0.52 3.49
C PHE A 17 9.85 0.16 4.03
N VAL A 18 9.73 0.88 5.13
CA VAL A 18 10.87 1.57 5.74
C VAL A 18 11.93 0.57 6.16
N ALA A 19 11.52 -0.57 6.73
CA ALA A 19 12.46 -1.61 7.16
C ALA A 19 13.25 -2.19 6.00
N LYS A 20 12.62 -2.36 4.84
CA LYS A 20 13.27 -2.98 3.67
C LYS A 20 14.00 -1.98 2.80
N GLN A 21 13.45 -0.81 2.60
CA GLN A 21 14.01 0.19 1.67
C GLN A 21 14.85 1.25 2.38
N ASN A 22 14.76 1.31 3.70
CA ASN A 22 15.50 2.28 4.52
C ASN A 22 15.24 3.73 4.09
N THR A 23 14.03 4.00 3.62
CA THR A 23 13.58 5.32 3.20
C THR A 23 12.06 5.39 3.35
N PHE A 24 11.53 6.60 3.48
CA PHE A 24 10.09 6.78 3.54
C PHE A 24 9.46 6.64 2.15
N PRO A 25 8.35 5.91 2.08
CA PRO A 25 7.66 5.74 0.81
C PRO A 25 6.81 6.94 0.45
N ILE A 26 6.39 6.97 -0.82
CA ILE A 26 5.36 7.88 -1.28
C ILE A 26 4.03 7.15 -1.12
N LEU A 27 3.11 7.77 -0.40
CA LEU A 27 1.78 7.22 -0.19
C LEU A 27 0.81 7.85 -1.18
N THR A 28 0.18 7.02 -1.99
CA THR A 28 -0.78 7.47 -2.98
C THR A 28 -2.12 6.79 -2.73
N GLU A 29 -3.20 7.55 -2.83
CA GLU A 29 -4.53 6.99 -2.72
C GLU A 29 -4.93 6.38 -4.07
N ILE A 30 -5.40 5.13 -4.04
CA ILE A 30 -5.80 4.42 -5.25
C ILE A 30 -7.14 4.96 -5.73
N SER A 31 -7.28 5.18 -7.04
CA SER A 31 -8.52 5.66 -7.63
C SER A 31 -9.65 4.65 -7.45
N ASP A 32 -10.90 5.13 -7.50
CA ASP A 32 -12.07 4.26 -7.31
C ASP A 32 -12.12 3.15 -8.35
N GLU A 33 -11.71 3.42 -9.58
CA GLU A 33 -11.70 2.41 -10.63
C GLU A 33 -10.69 1.30 -10.33
N GLU A 34 -9.51 1.67 -9.83
CA GLU A 34 -8.47 0.71 -9.50
C GLU A 34 -8.77 -0.07 -8.23
N LYS A 35 -9.52 0.53 -7.29
CA LYS A 35 -9.91 -0.17 -6.06
C LYS A 35 -10.70 -1.43 -6.33
N LEU A 36 -11.47 -1.46 -7.42
CA LEU A 36 -12.28 -2.62 -7.76
C LEU A 36 -11.46 -3.82 -8.19
N SER A 37 -10.26 -3.60 -8.69
CA SER A 37 -9.40 -4.68 -9.20
C SER A 37 -8.12 -4.86 -8.41
N THR A 38 -7.86 -4.03 -7.42
CA THR A 38 -6.64 -4.08 -6.63
C THR A 38 -6.95 -4.50 -5.20
N LYS A 39 -6.28 -5.54 -4.73
CA LYS A 39 -6.47 -6.04 -3.37
C LYS A 39 -5.25 -5.73 -2.51
N CYS A 40 -5.49 -5.63 -1.20
CA CYS A 40 -4.44 -5.48 -0.23
C CYS A 40 -3.46 -6.65 -0.32
N ASP A 41 -2.16 -6.36 -0.22
CA ASP A 41 -1.14 -7.40 -0.28
C ASP A 41 -1.09 -8.26 1.00
N TYR A 42 -1.74 -7.81 2.05
CA TYR A 42 -1.74 -8.50 3.35
C TYR A 42 -3.06 -9.19 3.68
N CYS A 43 -4.10 -8.90 2.92
CA CYS A 43 -5.41 -9.51 3.12
C CYS A 43 -6.19 -9.43 1.80
N ASP A 44 -7.44 -9.91 1.80
CA ASP A 44 -8.25 -9.96 0.58
C ASP A 44 -9.18 -8.76 0.42
N VAL A 45 -9.09 -7.77 1.28
CA VAL A 45 -9.90 -6.56 1.20
C VAL A 45 -9.35 -5.66 0.10
N ALA A 46 -10.22 -4.90 -0.56
CA ALA A 46 -9.79 -3.97 -1.61
C ALA A 46 -8.76 -2.99 -1.06
N ALA A 47 -7.69 -2.78 -1.81
CA ALA A 47 -6.65 -1.83 -1.45
C ALA A 47 -7.14 -0.40 -1.64
N ILE A 48 -6.76 0.47 -0.72
CA ILE A 48 -7.12 1.88 -0.75
C ILE A 48 -5.89 2.74 -1.04
N TYR A 49 -4.74 2.27 -0.59
CA TYR A 49 -3.49 3.03 -0.70
C TYR A 49 -2.42 2.24 -1.42
N LEU A 50 -1.57 2.96 -2.14
CA LEU A 50 -0.36 2.42 -2.74
C LEU A 50 0.83 3.03 -2.04
N VAL A 51 1.68 2.19 -1.49
CA VAL A 51 2.93 2.58 -0.84
C VAL A 51 4.07 2.19 -1.78
N ALA A 52 4.83 3.17 -2.23
CA ALA A 52 5.88 2.92 -3.22
C ALA A 52 7.03 3.91 -3.07
N ASN A 53 8.20 3.53 -3.58
CA ASN A 53 9.23 4.50 -3.87
C ASN A 53 9.10 4.85 -5.35
N GLU A 54 9.57 6.00 -5.74
CA GLU A 54 9.43 6.46 -7.13
C GLU A 54 9.82 5.42 -8.16
#